data_f881f5e50f55b2c8e56665136c675016
#
_entry.id   f881f5e50f55b2c8e56665136c675016
#
_cell.length_a   1.000
_cell.length_b   1.000
_cell.length_c   1.000
_cell.angle_alpha   90.00
_cell.angle_beta   90.00
_cell.angle_gamma   90.00
#
_symmetry.space_group_name_H-M   'P 1'
#
loop_
_entity.id
_entity.type
_entity.pdbx_description
1 polymer ?
#
loop_
_entity_poly.entity_id
_entity_poly.type
_entity_poly.pdbx_seq_one_letter_code
_entity_poly.pdbx_strand_id
1 'polypeptide(L)'
;MDTRPDVTLYVYLTDEAVRSGTGVARVEQIGPVTLDRVRSWLGHANVVVKPVIDLNDQVPVDAYEIPDRIREAVHLAIPVDCFPYATSTRRTGDIDHTIPFVKPDEGGPPGQTGVGKLGPITRFHHRVKTHGHWQVVQPFTGVFVWRTPHGRYLLVDHTGTHRAVPALPAA
;
A
#
# COMPACT_ATOMS: atom_id res chain seq x y z
N MET A 1 -1.64 15.71 33.51
CA MET A 1 -2.19 15.16 32.26
C MET A 1 -1.28 15.65 31.13
N ASP A 2 -0.57 14.77 30.44
CA ASP A 2 0.33 15.15 29.33
C ASP A 2 -0.55 15.59 28.16
N THR A 3 -0.45 16.85 27.75
CA THR A 3 -1.27 17.44 26.68
C THR A 3 -0.60 17.37 25.30
N ARG A 4 0.52 16.63 25.20
CA ARG A 4 1.20 16.44 23.91
C ARG A 4 0.39 15.51 23.01
N PRO A 5 0.19 15.83 21.74
CA PRO A 5 -0.53 14.96 20.81
C PRO A 5 0.28 13.69 20.54
N ASP A 6 -0.40 12.56 20.42
CA ASP A 6 0.21 11.34 19.93
C ASP A 6 0.54 11.49 18.44
N VAL A 7 1.80 11.24 18.09
CA VAL A 7 2.29 11.31 16.71
C VAL A 7 2.81 9.94 16.31
N THR A 8 2.29 9.40 15.22
CA THR A 8 2.82 8.18 14.61
C THR A 8 3.77 8.55 13.47
N LEU A 9 4.99 8.08 13.55
CA LEU A 9 6.03 8.29 12.54
C LEU A 9 6.46 6.94 11.97
N TYR A 10 6.29 6.77 10.65
CA TYR A 10 6.78 5.58 9.96
C TYR A 10 8.18 5.84 9.44
N VAL A 11 9.12 5.07 9.96
CA VAL A 11 10.56 5.20 9.66
C VAL A 11 11.08 3.87 9.15
N TYR A 12 11.64 3.88 7.95
CA TYR A 12 12.26 2.72 7.33
C TYR A 12 13.76 2.78 7.55
N LEU A 13 14.30 1.74 8.14
CA LEU A 13 15.71 1.61 8.49
C LEU A 13 16.25 0.27 7.97
N THR A 14 17.51 0.25 7.58
CA THR A 14 18.23 -1.01 7.39
C THR A 14 18.69 -1.56 8.73
N ASP A 15 18.90 -2.89 8.80
CA ASP A 15 19.48 -3.52 10.00
C ASP A 15 20.85 -2.92 10.37
N GLU A 16 21.65 -2.55 9.36
CA GLU A 16 22.93 -1.89 9.56
C GLU A 16 22.77 -0.53 10.24
N ALA A 17 21.84 0.29 9.78
CA ALA A 17 21.55 1.58 10.37
C ALA A 17 21.05 1.46 11.82
N VAL A 18 20.25 0.41 12.11
CA VAL A 18 19.80 0.13 13.49
C VAL A 18 20.98 -0.25 14.38
N ARG A 19 21.87 -1.15 13.91
CA ARG A 19 23.03 -1.64 14.68
C ARG A 19 24.11 -0.59 14.88
N SER A 20 24.46 0.13 13.82
CA SER A 20 25.52 1.17 13.88
C SER A 20 25.03 2.45 14.55
N GLY A 21 23.74 2.67 14.52
CA GLY A 21 23.15 3.90 15.02
C GLY A 21 23.46 5.13 14.15
N THR A 22 23.94 4.92 12.93
CA THR A 22 24.31 5.97 11.97
C THR A 22 23.68 5.68 10.59
N GLY A 23 23.69 6.66 9.69
CA GLY A 23 23.20 6.50 8.34
C GLY A 23 21.93 7.31 8.04
N VAL A 24 21.22 6.89 7.01
CA VAL A 24 20.03 7.57 6.51
C VAL A 24 18.81 6.66 6.69
N ALA A 25 17.75 7.23 7.23
CA ALA A 25 16.42 6.66 7.30
C ALA A 25 15.54 7.25 6.20
N ARG A 26 14.54 6.52 5.77
CA ARG A 26 13.43 7.07 4.99
C ARG A 26 12.22 7.27 5.92
N VAL A 27 11.71 8.48 5.98
CA VAL A 27 10.50 8.81 6.74
C VAL A 27 9.35 9.04 5.77
N GLU A 28 8.22 8.40 6.00
CA GLU A 28 7.04 8.58 5.14
C GLU A 28 6.65 10.05 5.03
N GLN A 29 6.28 10.48 3.82
CA GLN A 29 5.88 11.84 3.46
C GLN A 29 6.97 12.92 3.63
N ILE A 30 8.12 12.59 4.23
CA ILE A 30 9.24 13.53 4.43
C ILE A 30 10.40 13.16 3.49
N GLY A 31 10.66 11.87 3.28
CA GLY A 31 11.78 11.40 2.48
C GLY A 31 13.01 10.99 3.30
N PRO A 32 14.22 11.04 2.72
CA PRO A 32 15.44 10.64 3.39
C PRO A 32 15.85 11.65 4.45
N VAL A 33 16.20 11.18 5.64
CA VAL A 33 16.70 11.96 6.79
C VAL A 33 17.81 11.21 7.49
N THR A 34 18.72 11.92 8.15
CA THR A 34 19.75 11.28 8.97
C THR A 34 19.15 10.67 10.24
N LEU A 35 19.76 9.59 10.73
CA LEU A 35 19.34 8.97 11.99
C LEU A 35 19.39 9.93 13.17
N ASP A 36 20.36 10.82 13.21
CA ASP A 36 20.46 11.83 14.27
C ASP A 36 19.25 12.77 14.26
N ARG A 37 18.75 13.11 13.08
CA ARG A 37 17.53 13.91 12.95
C ARG A 37 16.31 13.15 13.46
N VAL A 38 16.18 11.87 13.10
CA VAL A 38 15.10 11.02 13.64
C VAL A 38 15.18 10.95 15.16
N ARG A 39 16.37 10.71 15.72
CA ARG A 39 16.58 10.70 17.18
C ARG A 39 16.18 12.03 17.84
N SER A 40 16.52 13.16 17.21
CA SER A 40 16.15 14.48 17.73
C SER A 40 14.64 14.70 17.81
N TRP A 41 13.88 14.11 16.87
CA TRP A 41 12.42 14.17 16.89
C TRP A 41 11.81 13.25 17.94
N LEU A 42 12.39 12.07 18.11
CA LEU A 42 11.90 11.10 19.10
C LEU A 42 12.19 11.57 20.52
N GLY A 43 13.32 12.25 20.74
CA GLY A 43 13.69 12.84 22.02
C GLY A 43 13.46 11.87 23.19
N HIS A 44 12.58 12.26 24.11
CA HIS A 44 12.14 11.45 25.26
C HIS A 44 10.77 10.79 25.03
N ALA A 45 10.32 10.65 23.77
CA ALA A 45 9.06 9.99 23.45
C ALA A 45 9.13 8.48 23.75
N ASN A 46 8.00 7.90 24.12
CA ASN A 46 7.87 6.45 24.16
C ASN A 46 7.85 5.91 22.73
N VAL A 47 8.87 5.14 22.35
CA VAL A 47 9.02 4.60 20.99
C VAL A 47 8.54 3.17 20.96
N VAL A 48 7.54 2.91 20.14
CA VAL A 48 7.10 1.54 19.81
C VAL A 48 7.76 1.13 18.51
N VAL A 49 8.64 0.13 18.55
CA VAL A 49 9.27 -0.44 17.36
C VAL A 49 8.45 -1.62 16.90
N LYS A 50 7.95 -1.56 15.67
CA LYS A 50 7.30 -2.69 14.99
C LYS A 50 8.26 -3.19 13.90
N PRO A 51 9.03 -4.25 14.12
CA PRO A 51 9.87 -4.80 13.07
C PRO A 51 9.00 -5.39 11.97
N VAL A 52 9.28 -5.03 10.74
CA VAL A 52 8.66 -5.62 9.55
C VAL A 52 9.72 -6.46 8.86
N ILE A 53 9.68 -7.79 9.10
CA ILE A 53 10.69 -8.72 8.61
C ILE A 53 10.26 -9.32 7.28
N ASP A 54 8.98 -9.70 7.13
CA ASP A 54 8.43 -10.20 5.88
C ASP A 54 6.98 -9.73 5.69
N LEU A 55 6.74 -9.05 4.57
CA LEU A 55 5.38 -8.62 4.18
C LEU A 55 4.60 -9.74 3.48
N ASN A 56 5.28 -10.81 3.05
CA ASN A 56 4.65 -11.93 2.34
C ASN A 56 4.02 -12.95 3.29
N ASP A 57 4.46 -12.99 4.55
CA ASP A 57 3.93 -13.91 5.58
C ASP A 57 2.56 -13.50 6.15
N GLN A 58 1.91 -12.49 5.57
CA GLN A 58 0.58 -12.09 6.01
C GLN A 58 -0.48 -13.06 5.50
N VAL A 59 -0.91 -13.98 6.37
CA VAL A 59 -1.96 -14.95 6.05
C VAL A 59 -3.25 -14.22 5.66
N PRO A 60 -3.80 -14.47 4.45
CA PRO A 60 -5.08 -13.90 4.02
C PRO A 60 -6.25 -14.36 4.90
N VAL A 61 -7.34 -13.62 4.88
CA VAL A 61 -8.57 -13.95 5.62
C VAL A 61 -9.79 -13.97 4.69
N ASP A 62 -10.84 -14.66 5.13
CA ASP A 62 -12.11 -14.81 4.42
C ASP A 62 -13.16 -13.78 4.89
N ALA A 63 -12.72 -12.61 5.32
CA ALA A 63 -13.57 -11.53 5.79
C ALA A 63 -13.51 -10.34 4.82
N TYR A 64 -14.65 -9.66 4.63
CA TYR A 64 -14.69 -8.39 3.90
C TYR A 64 -13.93 -7.29 4.63
N GLU A 65 -14.04 -7.28 5.96
CA GLU A 65 -13.31 -6.33 6.79
C GLU A 65 -11.81 -6.64 6.79
N ILE A 66 -11.01 -5.62 6.54
CA ILE A 66 -9.55 -5.74 6.41
C ILE A 66 -8.90 -5.57 7.79
N PRO A 67 -8.31 -6.62 8.37
CA PRO A 67 -7.60 -6.52 9.64
C PRO A 67 -6.46 -5.51 9.60
N ASP A 68 -6.19 -4.84 10.72
CA ASP A 68 -5.15 -3.81 10.82
C ASP A 68 -3.77 -4.30 10.39
N ARG A 69 -3.41 -5.56 10.71
CA ARG A 69 -2.14 -6.17 10.28
C ARG A 69 -2.01 -6.23 8.75
N ILE A 70 -3.09 -6.56 8.03
CA ILE A 70 -3.11 -6.61 6.56
C ILE A 70 -3.12 -5.18 6.01
N ARG A 71 -3.91 -4.29 6.61
CA ARG A 71 -3.94 -2.86 6.24
C ARG A 71 -2.56 -2.23 6.32
N GLU A 72 -1.85 -2.47 7.43
CA GLU A 72 -0.49 -1.96 7.62
C GLU A 72 0.47 -2.55 6.59
N ALA A 73 0.42 -3.87 6.35
CA ALA A 73 1.25 -4.55 5.36
C ALA A 73 1.00 -4.04 3.93
N VAL A 74 -0.25 -3.77 3.55
CA VAL A 74 -0.59 -3.17 2.25
C VAL A 74 0.06 -1.80 2.10
N HIS A 75 -0.04 -0.92 3.10
CA HIS A 75 0.58 0.40 3.02
C HIS A 75 2.12 0.37 3.01
N LEU A 76 2.72 -0.65 3.65
CA LEU A 76 4.17 -0.84 3.62
C LEU A 76 4.65 -1.35 2.25
N ALA A 77 3.89 -2.28 1.65
CA ALA A 77 4.20 -2.83 0.32
C ALA A 77 3.88 -1.84 -0.81
N ILE A 78 2.79 -1.08 -0.65
CA ILE A 78 2.24 -0.21 -1.68
C ILE A 78 2.01 1.18 -1.07
N PRO A 79 3.03 2.04 -1.04
CA PRO A 79 2.96 3.33 -0.33
C PRO A 79 2.19 4.42 -1.06
N VAL A 80 1.74 4.19 -2.29
CA VAL A 80 1.07 5.17 -3.16
C VAL A 80 -0.30 4.64 -3.56
N ASP A 81 -1.28 5.53 -3.72
CA ASP A 81 -2.58 5.21 -4.31
C ASP A 81 -2.40 4.45 -5.64
N CYS A 82 -2.98 3.27 -5.76
CA CYS A 82 -2.79 2.35 -6.88
C CYS A 82 -3.58 2.73 -8.15
N PHE A 83 -4.38 3.81 -8.11
CA PHE A 83 -5.11 4.28 -9.28
C PHE A 83 -4.16 4.91 -10.31
N PRO A 84 -4.40 4.75 -11.63
CA PRO A 84 -3.54 5.33 -12.65
C PRO A 84 -3.29 6.83 -12.47
N TYR A 85 -2.02 7.23 -12.58
CA TYR A 85 -1.52 8.60 -12.42
C TYR A 85 -1.73 9.21 -11.02
N ALA A 86 -2.13 8.43 -10.04
CA ALA A 86 -2.24 8.89 -8.66
C ALA A 86 -0.86 9.11 -8.04
N THR A 87 -0.77 10.09 -7.14
CA THR A 87 0.47 10.45 -6.43
C THR A 87 0.29 10.52 -4.92
N SER A 88 -0.92 10.21 -4.42
CA SER A 88 -1.21 10.31 -3.00
C SER A 88 -0.52 9.20 -2.21
N THR A 89 0.23 9.56 -1.17
CA THR A 89 0.88 8.65 -0.22
C THR A 89 0.18 8.62 1.13
N ARG A 90 -1.04 9.14 1.22
CA ARG A 90 -1.78 9.25 2.48
C ARG A 90 -2.33 7.91 2.93
N ARG A 91 -2.02 7.50 4.15
CA ARG A 91 -2.58 6.28 4.78
C ARG A 91 -4.04 6.41 5.22
N THR A 92 -4.63 7.61 5.11
CA THR A 92 -6.04 7.87 5.45
C THR A 92 -7.03 7.55 4.32
N GLY A 93 -6.53 7.05 3.19
CA GLY A 93 -7.35 6.55 2.08
C GLY A 93 -8.03 5.22 2.42
N ASP A 94 -8.85 4.76 1.48
CA ASP A 94 -9.43 3.43 1.56
C ASP A 94 -8.37 2.38 1.19
N ILE A 95 -8.55 1.16 1.66
CA ILE A 95 -7.94 -0.02 1.05
C ILE A 95 -9.06 -0.80 0.41
N ASP A 96 -8.92 -1.08 -0.87
CA ASP A 96 -9.98 -1.68 -1.67
C ASP A 96 -9.53 -3.02 -2.26
N HIS A 97 -10.50 -3.93 -2.38
CA HIS A 97 -10.29 -5.20 -3.07
C HIS A 97 -10.13 -4.95 -4.58
N THR A 98 -9.08 -5.49 -5.17
CA THR A 98 -8.86 -5.39 -6.63
C THR A 98 -9.94 -6.13 -7.40
N ILE A 99 -10.34 -7.30 -6.90
CA ILE A 99 -11.49 -8.06 -7.38
C ILE A 99 -12.59 -7.92 -6.32
N PRO A 100 -13.85 -7.63 -6.69
CA PRO A 100 -14.94 -7.51 -5.73
C PRO A 100 -15.04 -8.72 -4.80
N PHE A 101 -15.17 -8.47 -3.51
CA PHE A 101 -15.32 -9.52 -2.50
C PHE A 101 -16.66 -10.22 -2.68
N VAL A 102 -16.63 -11.55 -2.68
CA VAL A 102 -17.82 -12.41 -2.68
C VAL A 102 -17.90 -13.12 -1.34
N LYS A 103 -19.05 -13.09 -0.69
CA LYS A 103 -19.19 -13.75 0.61
C LYS A 103 -18.99 -15.28 0.49
N PRO A 104 -18.42 -15.93 1.52
CA PRO A 104 -18.21 -17.38 1.51
C PRO A 104 -19.51 -18.17 1.30
N ASP A 105 -20.64 -17.73 1.87
CA ASP A 105 -21.97 -18.34 1.71
C ASP A 105 -22.57 -18.09 0.30
N GLU A 106 -22.04 -17.14 -0.45
CA GLU A 106 -22.38 -16.87 -1.85
C GLU A 106 -21.39 -17.56 -2.83
N GLY A 107 -20.52 -18.44 -2.32
CA GLY A 107 -19.53 -19.17 -3.12
C GLY A 107 -18.20 -18.43 -3.34
N GLY A 108 -17.91 -17.43 -2.54
CA GLY A 108 -16.63 -16.71 -2.59
C GLY A 108 -15.43 -17.63 -2.27
N PRO A 109 -14.33 -17.51 -3.02
CA PRO A 109 -13.14 -18.32 -2.78
C PRO A 109 -12.45 -17.93 -1.46
N PRO A 110 -11.67 -18.83 -0.84
CA PRO A 110 -10.93 -18.51 0.37
C PRO A 110 -9.82 -17.49 0.14
N GLY A 111 -9.43 -16.78 1.20
CA GLY A 111 -8.29 -15.85 1.21
C GLY A 111 -8.48 -14.62 0.33
N GLN A 112 -9.70 -14.09 0.20
CA GLN A 112 -9.96 -12.93 -0.64
C GLN A 112 -9.34 -11.64 -0.11
N THR A 113 -9.13 -11.54 1.20
CA THR A 113 -8.55 -10.36 1.85
C THR A 113 -7.10 -10.65 2.25
N GLY A 114 -6.18 -10.23 1.40
CA GLY A 114 -4.74 -10.42 1.57
C GLY A 114 -3.95 -9.34 0.83
N VAL A 115 -2.67 -9.17 1.17
CA VAL A 115 -1.81 -8.09 0.64
C VAL A 115 -1.78 -8.08 -0.89
N GLY A 116 -1.69 -9.24 -1.53
CA GLY A 116 -1.69 -9.35 -3.00
C GLY A 116 -3.05 -9.21 -3.68
N LYS A 117 -4.12 -8.87 -2.94
CA LYS A 117 -5.49 -8.73 -3.46
C LYS A 117 -6.10 -7.37 -3.11
N LEU A 118 -5.33 -6.52 -2.46
CA LEU A 118 -5.75 -5.22 -1.96
C LEU A 118 -4.86 -4.11 -2.51
N GLY A 119 -5.43 -2.91 -2.68
CA GLY A 119 -4.68 -1.72 -3.07
C GLY A 119 -5.12 -0.49 -2.28
N PRO A 120 -4.17 0.36 -1.83
CA PRO A 120 -4.52 1.65 -1.24
C PRO A 120 -5.08 2.55 -2.34
N ILE A 121 -6.15 3.25 -2.04
CA ILE A 121 -6.84 4.11 -2.99
C ILE A 121 -7.48 5.29 -2.26
N THR A 122 -7.44 6.49 -2.83
CA THR A 122 -8.17 7.61 -2.26
C THR A 122 -9.68 7.38 -2.38
N ARG A 123 -10.47 7.97 -1.48
CA ARG A 123 -11.93 7.93 -1.55
C ARG A 123 -12.47 8.39 -2.91
N PHE A 124 -11.83 9.39 -3.51
CA PHE A 124 -12.19 9.87 -4.84
C PHE A 124 -11.99 8.78 -5.91
N HIS A 125 -10.80 8.19 -5.98
CA HIS A 125 -10.48 7.15 -6.95
C HIS A 125 -11.27 5.86 -6.72
N HIS A 126 -11.55 5.51 -5.47
CA HIS A 126 -12.43 4.38 -5.12
C HIS A 126 -13.83 4.58 -5.74
N ARG A 127 -14.40 5.78 -5.61
CA ARG A 127 -15.69 6.11 -6.25
C ARG A 127 -15.60 6.09 -7.78
N VAL A 128 -14.51 6.58 -8.35
CA VAL A 128 -14.26 6.51 -9.81
C VAL A 128 -14.17 5.07 -10.26
N LYS A 129 -13.47 4.19 -9.54
CA LYS A 129 -13.42 2.76 -9.84
C LYS A 129 -14.82 2.16 -9.82
N THR A 130 -15.56 2.37 -8.73
CA THR A 130 -16.85 1.74 -8.48
C THR A 130 -17.92 2.19 -9.48
N HIS A 131 -18.01 3.49 -9.76
CA HIS A 131 -19.09 4.06 -10.59
C HIS A 131 -18.66 4.36 -12.03
N GLY A 132 -17.37 4.38 -12.31
CA GLY A 132 -16.80 4.72 -13.60
C GLY A 132 -16.47 3.50 -14.47
N HIS A 133 -16.91 2.29 -14.12
CA HIS A 133 -16.67 1.05 -14.87
C HIS A 133 -15.17 0.73 -15.08
N TRP A 134 -14.32 1.15 -14.16
CA TRP A 134 -12.92 0.75 -14.15
C TRP A 134 -12.77 -0.64 -13.57
N GLN A 135 -11.90 -1.43 -14.16
CA GLN A 135 -11.56 -2.78 -13.68
C GLN A 135 -10.08 -2.84 -13.34
N VAL A 136 -9.73 -3.61 -12.32
CA VAL A 136 -8.34 -3.81 -11.91
C VAL A 136 -8.10 -5.25 -11.50
N VAL A 137 -6.92 -5.75 -11.81
CA VAL A 137 -6.37 -6.99 -11.27
C VAL A 137 -4.96 -6.71 -10.75
N GLN A 138 -4.53 -7.49 -9.77
CA GLN A 138 -3.20 -7.39 -9.17
C GLN A 138 -2.48 -8.73 -9.37
N PRO A 139 -1.75 -8.91 -10.48
CA PRO A 139 -1.06 -10.17 -10.78
C PRO A 139 0.08 -10.46 -9.80
N PHE A 140 0.72 -9.42 -9.26
CA PHE A 140 1.75 -9.48 -8.22
C PHE A 140 1.52 -8.37 -7.23
N THR A 141 1.92 -8.53 -5.98
CA THR A 141 1.82 -7.49 -4.97
C THR A 141 2.45 -6.19 -5.45
N GLY A 142 1.67 -5.10 -5.47
CA GLY A 142 2.12 -3.79 -5.92
C GLY A 142 2.16 -3.59 -7.44
N VAL A 143 1.71 -4.55 -8.23
CA VAL A 143 1.57 -4.44 -9.69
C VAL A 143 0.11 -4.54 -10.07
N PHE A 144 -0.45 -3.47 -10.62
CA PHE A 144 -1.86 -3.36 -10.96
C PHE A 144 -2.06 -3.21 -12.46
N VAL A 145 -2.93 -4.03 -13.01
CA VAL A 145 -3.37 -3.90 -14.42
C VAL A 145 -4.79 -3.34 -14.41
N TRP A 146 -4.91 -2.10 -14.85
CA TRP A 146 -6.16 -1.38 -14.93
C TRP A 146 -6.73 -1.43 -16.35
N ARG A 147 -8.03 -1.66 -16.46
CA ARG A 147 -8.78 -1.49 -17.70
C ARG A 147 -9.69 -0.28 -17.57
N THR A 148 -9.52 0.67 -18.47
CA THR A 148 -10.37 1.88 -18.55
C THR A 148 -11.77 1.54 -19.06
N PRO A 149 -12.77 2.40 -18.85
CA PRO A 149 -14.12 2.24 -19.43
C PRO A 149 -14.11 2.14 -20.95
N HIS A 150 -13.09 2.70 -21.59
CA HIS A 150 -12.90 2.66 -23.06
C HIS A 150 -12.03 1.48 -23.54
N GLY A 151 -11.79 0.49 -22.69
CA GLY A 151 -11.08 -0.74 -23.03
C GLY A 151 -9.57 -0.63 -23.15
N ARG A 152 -8.95 0.49 -22.76
CA ARG A 152 -7.48 0.63 -22.73
C ARG A 152 -6.92 0.01 -21.46
N TYR A 153 -5.70 -0.53 -21.55
CA TYR A 153 -4.99 -1.09 -20.41
C TYR A 153 -3.86 -0.17 -19.95
N LEU A 154 -3.72 -0.06 -18.64
CA LEU A 154 -2.66 0.67 -17.97
C LEU A 154 -2.03 -0.24 -16.92
N LEU A 155 -0.71 -0.25 -16.85
CA LEU A 155 0.05 -0.91 -15.79
C LEU A 155 0.44 0.14 -14.76
N VAL A 156 0.22 -0.14 -13.49
CA VAL A 156 0.66 0.72 -12.37
C VAL A 156 1.54 -0.12 -11.46
N ASP A 157 2.75 0.35 -11.20
CA ASP A 157 3.70 -0.25 -10.29
C ASP A 157 4.46 0.83 -9.48
N HIS A 158 5.52 0.44 -8.77
CA HIS A 158 6.35 1.34 -7.97
C HIS A 158 7.09 2.43 -8.79
N THR A 159 7.17 2.29 -10.11
CA THR A 159 7.78 3.27 -11.02
C THR A 159 6.77 4.24 -11.63
N GLY A 160 5.48 3.96 -11.47
CA GLY A 160 4.38 4.81 -11.91
C GLY A 160 3.38 4.13 -12.83
N THR A 161 2.75 4.91 -13.70
CA THR A 161 1.74 4.43 -14.65
C THR A 161 2.32 4.30 -16.05
N HIS A 162 2.18 3.11 -16.62
CA HIS A 162 2.63 2.77 -17.97
C HIS A 162 1.44 2.42 -18.86
N ARG A 163 1.49 2.83 -20.13
CA ARG A 163 0.52 2.38 -21.12
C ARG A 163 0.89 0.98 -21.58
N ALA A 164 -0.03 0.03 -21.42
CA ALA A 164 0.13 -1.27 -22.08
C ALA A 164 -0.13 -1.07 -23.59
N VAL A 165 0.91 -1.21 -24.38
CA VAL A 165 0.78 -1.28 -25.85
C VAL A 165 0.46 -2.74 -26.16
N PRO A 166 -0.64 -3.05 -26.92
CA PRO A 166 -0.86 -4.41 -27.40
C PRO A 166 0.38 -4.88 -28.16
N ALA A 167 0.88 -6.07 -27.85
CA ALA A 167 1.90 -6.67 -28.70
C ALA A 167 1.32 -6.74 -30.12
N LEU A 168 2.02 -6.15 -31.07
CA LEU A 168 1.70 -6.36 -32.49
C LEU A 168 1.75 -7.87 -32.75
N PRO A 169 0.75 -8.47 -33.42
CA PRO A 169 0.84 -9.87 -33.82
C PRO A 169 2.15 -10.03 -34.60
N ALA A 170 2.90 -11.06 -34.24
CA ALA A 170 4.08 -11.44 -35.02
C ALA A 170 3.65 -11.67 -36.47
N ALA A 171 4.29 -11.01 -37.40
CA ALA A 171 4.04 -11.11 -38.82
C ALA A 171 4.41 -12.52 -39.34
#